data_c135c070485b74bc3d79f56be8ae7e2c
#
_entry.id   c135c070485b74bc3d79f56be8ae7e2c
#
_cell.length_a   1.000
_cell.length_b   1.000
_cell.length_c   1.000
_cell.angle_alpha   90.00
_cell.angle_beta   90.00
_cell.angle_gamma   90.00
#
_symmetry.space_group_name_H-M   'P 1'
#
loop_
_entity.id
_entity.type
_entity.pdbx_description
1 polymer ?
#
loop_
_entity_poly.entity_id
_entity_poly.type
_entity_poly.pdbx_seq_one_letter_code
_entity_poly.pdbx_strand_id
1 'polypeptide(L)'
;LTRYDNHPRTGRYALEKGQGALQFFRALRGGRQTPVKLTIPTVRTMEDMAGYISHNLMIDSVEVVQTVKDSAKMSALGVDTANVYCLFVPNTYEIYWNTSLQNFLLRMKRESSAFWNDIRVAKAKSIPLTPHEVCTLASIVDEETANNAEKPAIAGMYINRLKAGMPLQA
;
A
#
# COMPACT_ATOMS: atom_id res chain seq x y z
N LEU A 1 -39.13 -16.90 0.85
CA LEU A 1 -37.89 -17.50 0.34
C LEU A 1 -37.11 -16.42 -0.40
N THR A 2 -35.90 -16.17 0.02
CA THR A 2 -35.07 -15.04 -0.40
C THR A 2 -34.30 -15.45 -1.66
N ARG A 3 -34.37 -14.64 -2.72
CA ARG A 3 -33.60 -14.84 -3.98
C ARG A 3 -32.10 -14.62 -3.82
N TYR A 4 -31.49 -15.05 -2.71
CA TYR A 4 -30.03 -14.90 -2.45
C TYR A 4 -29.18 -15.74 -3.38
N ASP A 5 -29.69 -16.91 -3.79
CA ASP A 5 -29.12 -17.83 -4.77
C ASP A 5 -28.88 -17.19 -6.14
N ASN A 6 -29.70 -16.20 -6.52
CA ASN A 6 -29.56 -15.49 -7.80
C ASN A 6 -28.51 -14.36 -7.77
N HIS A 7 -28.12 -13.89 -6.59
CA HIS A 7 -27.16 -12.78 -6.42
C HIS A 7 -26.27 -12.99 -5.18
N PRO A 8 -25.37 -14.00 -5.19
CA PRO A 8 -24.47 -14.21 -4.07
C PRO A 8 -23.50 -13.04 -3.96
N ARG A 9 -23.30 -12.56 -2.75
CA ARG A 9 -22.33 -11.49 -2.49
C ARG A 9 -20.96 -12.12 -2.24
N THR A 10 -20.05 -11.96 -3.18
CA THR A 10 -18.65 -12.33 -3.00
C THR A 10 -18.03 -11.58 -1.82
N GLY A 11 -17.17 -12.25 -1.07
CA GLY A 11 -16.49 -11.65 0.06
C GLY A 11 -15.94 -12.70 1.02
N ARG A 12 -15.20 -12.24 2.01
CA ARG A 12 -14.72 -13.07 3.10
C ARG A 12 -15.65 -12.93 4.30
N TYR A 13 -16.16 -14.05 4.81
CA TYR A 13 -17.06 -14.09 5.95
C TYR A 13 -16.47 -15.02 7.02
N ALA A 14 -16.33 -14.52 8.24
CA ALA A 14 -15.92 -15.37 9.37
C ALA A 14 -17.13 -16.15 9.89
N LEU A 15 -16.93 -17.43 10.13
CA LEU A 15 -17.86 -18.29 10.87
C LEU A 15 -17.34 -18.41 12.31
N GLU A 16 -18.09 -17.88 13.26
CA GLU A 16 -17.71 -17.94 14.67
C GLU A 16 -18.23 -19.23 15.33
N LYS A 17 -17.44 -19.76 16.27
CA LYS A 17 -17.85 -20.94 17.02
C LYS A 17 -19.12 -20.62 17.82
N GLY A 18 -20.16 -21.45 17.63
CA GLY A 18 -21.46 -21.25 18.27
C GLY A 18 -22.42 -20.34 17.52
N GLN A 19 -22.02 -19.76 16.38
CA GLN A 19 -22.90 -18.97 15.53
C GLN A 19 -23.97 -19.86 14.88
N GLY A 20 -25.24 -19.49 15.06
CA GLY A 20 -26.37 -20.22 14.46
C GLY A 20 -26.44 -20.01 12.94
N ALA A 21 -26.87 -21.04 12.20
CA ALA A 21 -26.99 -21.02 10.74
C ALA A 21 -27.80 -19.82 10.20
N LEU A 22 -28.89 -19.45 10.87
CA LEU A 22 -29.71 -18.30 10.49
C LEU A 22 -28.97 -16.96 10.65
N GLN A 23 -28.15 -16.84 11.70
CA GLN A 23 -27.35 -15.64 11.94
C GLN A 23 -26.25 -15.51 10.88
N PHE A 24 -25.56 -16.60 10.55
CA PHE A 24 -24.58 -16.63 9.47
C PHE A 24 -25.20 -16.32 8.11
N PHE A 25 -26.36 -16.92 7.80
CA PHE A 25 -27.09 -16.58 6.58
C PHE A 25 -27.47 -15.10 6.48
N ARG A 26 -27.89 -14.49 7.59
CA ARG A 26 -28.17 -13.05 7.64
C ARG A 26 -26.90 -12.21 7.40
N ALA A 27 -25.75 -12.64 7.87
CA ALA A 27 -24.46 -11.98 7.61
C ALA A 27 -24.09 -12.05 6.13
N LEU A 28 -24.21 -13.24 5.51
CA LEU A 28 -23.98 -13.44 4.07
C LEU A 28 -24.92 -12.56 3.23
N ARG A 29 -26.22 -12.63 3.51
CA ARG A 29 -27.23 -11.84 2.81
C ARG A 29 -27.03 -10.33 2.98
N GLY A 30 -26.62 -9.91 4.18
CA GLY A 30 -26.36 -8.50 4.51
C GLY A 30 -25.03 -7.99 3.98
N GLY A 31 -24.15 -8.88 3.46
CA GLY A 31 -22.81 -8.51 3.01
C GLY A 31 -21.89 -8.06 4.14
N ARG A 32 -22.09 -8.57 5.38
CA ARG A 32 -21.24 -8.25 6.54
C ARG A 32 -19.92 -9.03 6.44
N GLN A 33 -19.05 -8.56 5.57
CA GLN A 33 -17.74 -9.16 5.36
C GLN A 33 -16.81 -8.95 6.55
N THR A 34 -15.88 -9.88 6.73
CA THR A 34 -14.75 -9.74 7.65
C THR A 34 -13.55 -9.27 6.83
N PRO A 35 -12.92 -8.12 7.18
CA PRO A 35 -11.76 -7.63 6.44
C PRO A 35 -10.57 -8.58 6.58
N VAL A 36 -9.67 -8.51 5.58
CA VAL A 36 -8.34 -9.12 5.62
C VAL A 36 -7.39 -8.12 6.25
N LYS A 37 -6.53 -8.58 7.14
CA LYS A 37 -5.37 -7.80 7.63
C LYS A 37 -4.26 -7.93 6.59
N LEU A 38 -4.11 -6.93 5.76
CA LEU A 38 -3.09 -6.85 4.72
C LEU A 38 -1.91 -6.03 5.23
N THR A 39 -0.78 -6.69 5.47
CA THR A 39 0.47 -6.00 5.82
C THR A 39 1.26 -5.71 4.56
N ILE A 40 1.39 -4.46 4.17
CA ILE A 40 2.19 -4.07 3.00
C ILE A 40 3.67 -4.32 3.29
N PRO A 41 4.32 -5.24 2.55
CA PRO A 41 5.72 -5.55 2.73
C PRO A 41 6.62 -4.52 2.03
N THR A 42 7.89 -4.49 2.41
CA THR A 42 8.94 -3.90 1.56
C THR A 42 9.25 -4.88 0.43
N VAL A 43 9.17 -4.41 -0.80
CA VAL A 43 9.44 -5.21 -2.01
C VAL A 43 10.35 -4.46 -2.96
N ARG A 44 11.13 -5.19 -3.77
CA ARG A 44 12.05 -4.60 -4.75
C ARG A 44 11.36 -4.22 -6.06
N THR A 45 10.36 -5.01 -6.47
CA THR A 45 9.70 -4.81 -7.76
C THR A 45 8.19 -4.60 -7.59
N MET A 46 7.59 -3.93 -8.57
CA MET A 46 6.12 -3.78 -8.60
C MET A 46 5.44 -5.11 -8.92
N GLU A 47 6.10 -5.98 -9.62
CA GLU A 47 5.67 -7.35 -9.91
C GLU A 47 5.54 -8.17 -8.61
N ASP A 48 6.49 -8.05 -7.67
CA ASP A 48 6.42 -8.69 -6.35
C ASP A 48 5.25 -8.11 -5.53
N MET A 49 5.07 -6.78 -5.54
CA MET A 49 3.93 -6.13 -4.88
C MET A 49 2.60 -6.60 -5.47
N ALA A 50 2.50 -6.66 -6.80
CA ALA A 50 1.30 -7.14 -7.49
C ALA A 50 0.99 -8.60 -7.16
N GLY A 51 2.01 -9.46 -7.14
CA GLY A 51 1.90 -10.84 -6.70
C GLY A 51 1.40 -10.96 -5.26
N TYR A 52 1.95 -10.15 -4.35
CA TYR A 52 1.51 -10.11 -2.96
C TYR A 52 0.06 -9.65 -2.81
N ILE A 53 -0.35 -8.60 -3.53
CA ILE A 53 -1.72 -8.09 -3.53
C ILE A 53 -2.69 -9.16 -4.04
N SER A 54 -2.39 -9.81 -5.17
CA SER A 54 -3.25 -10.82 -5.77
C SER A 54 -3.39 -12.09 -4.93
N HIS A 55 -2.36 -12.43 -4.15
CA HIS A 55 -2.43 -13.56 -3.20
C HIS A 55 -3.38 -13.29 -2.04
N ASN A 56 -3.53 -12.04 -1.62
CA ASN A 56 -4.30 -11.66 -0.43
C ASN A 56 -5.69 -11.10 -0.74
N LEU A 57 -5.89 -10.53 -1.92
CA LEU A 57 -7.13 -9.87 -2.35
C LEU A 57 -7.62 -10.46 -3.67
N MET A 58 -8.89 -10.24 -3.99
CA MET A 58 -9.49 -10.61 -5.28
C MET A 58 -9.13 -9.59 -6.36
N ILE A 59 -7.83 -9.34 -6.54
CA ILE A 59 -7.27 -8.40 -7.51
C ILE A 59 -6.27 -9.17 -8.37
N ASP A 60 -6.35 -9.00 -9.69
CA ASP A 60 -5.42 -9.64 -10.63
C ASP A 60 -4.07 -8.92 -10.64
N SER A 61 -2.96 -9.70 -10.57
CA SER A 61 -1.61 -9.15 -10.54
C SER A 61 -1.22 -8.43 -11.83
N VAL A 62 -1.70 -8.92 -12.98
CA VAL A 62 -1.45 -8.29 -14.29
C VAL A 62 -2.17 -6.95 -14.37
N GLU A 63 -3.42 -6.88 -13.86
CA GLU A 63 -4.17 -5.64 -13.77
C GLU A 63 -3.46 -4.59 -12.90
N VAL A 64 -2.88 -5.01 -11.76
CA VAL A 64 -2.07 -4.12 -10.90
C VAL A 64 -0.91 -3.52 -11.68
N VAL A 65 -0.06 -4.37 -12.28
CA VAL A 65 1.14 -3.93 -13.02
C VAL A 65 0.78 -3.01 -14.18
N GLN A 66 -0.24 -3.36 -14.96
CA GLN A 66 -0.71 -2.53 -16.07
C GLN A 66 -1.24 -1.18 -15.59
N THR A 67 -2.01 -1.16 -14.52
CA THR A 67 -2.59 0.08 -13.99
C THR A 67 -1.54 1.02 -13.42
N VAL A 68 -0.56 0.52 -12.67
CA VAL A 68 0.49 1.38 -12.10
C VAL A 68 1.50 1.89 -13.13
N LYS A 69 1.61 1.24 -14.29
CA LYS A 69 2.41 1.70 -15.44
C LYS A 69 1.63 2.67 -16.35
N ASP A 70 0.32 2.75 -16.22
CA ASP A 70 -0.54 3.64 -17.02
C ASP A 70 -0.53 5.06 -16.39
N SER A 71 0.18 5.98 -17.04
CA SER A 71 0.30 7.36 -16.55
C SER A 71 -1.03 8.11 -16.49
N ALA A 72 -1.97 7.82 -17.38
CA ALA A 72 -3.29 8.45 -17.37
C ALA A 72 -4.12 8.02 -16.16
N LYS A 73 -4.12 6.71 -15.85
CA LYS A 73 -4.81 6.17 -14.67
C LYS A 73 -4.17 6.67 -13.37
N MET A 74 -2.84 6.69 -13.30
CA MET A 74 -2.13 7.17 -12.11
C MET A 74 -2.30 8.67 -11.92
N SER A 75 -2.27 9.47 -13.00
CA SER A 75 -2.55 10.91 -12.96
C SER A 75 -3.97 11.21 -12.48
N ALA A 76 -4.97 10.43 -12.89
CA ALA A 76 -6.34 10.55 -12.40
C ALA A 76 -6.44 10.29 -10.88
N LEU A 77 -5.53 9.48 -10.33
CA LEU A 77 -5.35 9.29 -8.88
C LEU A 77 -4.48 10.39 -8.25
N GLY A 78 -3.93 11.33 -9.06
CA GLY A 78 -2.98 12.35 -8.60
C GLY A 78 -1.67 11.74 -8.09
N VAL A 79 -1.19 10.70 -8.75
CA VAL A 79 0.07 10.00 -8.47
C VAL A 79 0.90 9.94 -9.75
N ASP A 80 2.18 10.23 -9.67
CA ASP A 80 3.12 10.02 -10.75
C ASP A 80 3.58 8.54 -10.78
N THR A 81 3.67 7.96 -11.96
CA THR A 81 4.17 6.58 -12.14
C THR A 81 5.59 6.38 -11.61
N ALA A 82 6.43 7.41 -11.67
CA ALA A 82 7.78 7.38 -11.10
C ALA A 82 7.79 7.25 -9.56
N ASN A 83 6.72 7.69 -8.91
CA ASN A 83 6.59 7.74 -7.44
C ASN A 83 5.56 6.75 -6.89
N VAL A 84 5.09 5.81 -7.71
CA VAL A 84 4.01 4.88 -7.35
C VAL A 84 4.35 4.03 -6.11
N TYR A 85 5.62 3.70 -5.89
CA TYR A 85 6.06 2.96 -4.70
C TYR A 85 5.78 3.72 -3.40
N CYS A 86 5.88 5.06 -3.40
CA CYS A 86 5.60 5.90 -2.23
C CYS A 86 4.13 5.88 -1.80
N LEU A 87 3.25 5.30 -2.64
CA LEU A 87 1.85 5.09 -2.33
C LEU A 87 1.67 3.98 -1.27
N PHE A 88 2.54 2.96 -1.30
CA PHE A 88 2.45 1.77 -0.48
C PHE A 88 3.23 1.93 0.82
N VAL A 89 2.70 2.72 1.75
CA VAL A 89 3.33 2.89 3.07
C VAL A 89 3.30 1.56 3.84
N PRO A 90 4.45 1.03 4.30
CA PRO A 90 4.49 -0.20 5.10
C PRO A 90 3.68 -0.06 6.38
N ASN A 91 2.61 -0.81 6.47
CA ASN A 91 1.71 -0.90 7.63
C ASN A 91 0.74 -2.07 7.42
N THR A 92 -0.05 -2.40 8.45
CA THR A 92 -1.13 -3.38 8.34
C THR A 92 -2.47 -2.67 8.19
N TYR A 93 -3.17 -2.98 7.11
CA TYR A 93 -4.45 -2.37 6.73
C TYR A 93 -5.58 -3.39 6.79
N GLU A 94 -6.73 -3.00 7.31
CA GLU A 94 -7.95 -3.79 7.20
C GLU A 94 -8.66 -3.45 5.88
N ILE A 95 -8.74 -4.43 4.97
CA ILE A 95 -9.25 -4.28 3.60
C ILE A 95 -10.21 -5.43 3.30
N TYR A 96 -11.33 -5.16 2.65
CA TYR A 96 -12.21 -6.23 2.19
C TYR A 96 -11.58 -7.00 1.05
N TRP A 97 -11.64 -8.33 1.13
CA TRP A 97 -11.01 -9.25 0.17
C TRP A 97 -11.44 -9.00 -1.29
N ASN A 98 -12.69 -8.59 -1.51
CA ASN A 98 -13.28 -8.32 -2.82
C ASN A 98 -13.21 -6.83 -3.23
N THR A 99 -12.32 -6.05 -2.63
CA THR A 99 -12.13 -4.65 -3.02
C THR A 99 -11.66 -4.56 -4.47
N SER A 100 -12.13 -3.57 -5.24
CA SER A 100 -11.61 -3.32 -6.58
C SER A 100 -10.21 -2.71 -6.51
N LEU A 101 -9.40 -2.90 -7.57
CA LEU A 101 -8.07 -2.29 -7.67
C LEU A 101 -8.13 -0.77 -7.50
N GLN A 102 -9.11 -0.11 -8.13
CA GLN A 102 -9.28 1.34 -7.99
C GLN A 102 -9.52 1.77 -6.53
N ASN A 103 -10.42 1.08 -5.80
CA ASN A 103 -10.69 1.38 -4.40
C ASN A 103 -9.48 1.08 -3.51
N PHE A 104 -8.73 0.02 -3.82
CA PHE A 104 -7.49 -0.31 -3.15
C PHE A 104 -6.44 0.80 -3.31
N LEU A 105 -6.18 1.27 -4.54
CA LEU A 105 -5.24 2.35 -4.82
C LEU A 105 -5.68 3.68 -4.18
N LEU A 106 -6.97 4.01 -4.21
CA LEU A 106 -7.52 5.18 -3.51
C LEU A 106 -7.33 5.07 -1.99
N ARG A 107 -7.44 3.86 -1.42
CA ARG A 107 -7.16 3.63 0.00
C ARG A 107 -5.68 3.86 0.28
N MET A 108 -4.77 3.31 -0.52
CA MET A 108 -3.33 3.50 -0.36
C MET A 108 -2.95 4.97 -0.46
N LYS A 109 -3.53 5.70 -1.41
CA LYS A 109 -3.34 7.16 -1.52
C LYS A 109 -3.74 7.91 -0.24
N ARG A 110 -4.90 7.59 0.34
CA ARG A 110 -5.34 8.21 1.61
C ARG A 110 -4.39 7.91 2.76
N GLU A 111 -3.92 6.67 2.86
CA GLU A 111 -2.97 6.26 3.90
C GLU A 111 -1.62 6.96 3.71
N SER A 112 -1.11 7.05 2.48
CA SER A 112 0.10 7.81 2.15
C SER A 112 -0.06 9.28 2.48
N SER A 113 -1.18 9.90 2.14
CA SER A 113 -1.46 11.32 2.48
C SER A 113 -1.55 11.53 3.99
N ALA A 114 -2.14 10.60 4.72
CA ALA A 114 -2.21 10.67 6.18
C ALA A 114 -0.83 10.47 6.84
N PHE A 115 0.01 9.61 6.26
CA PHE A 115 1.40 9.43 6.69
C PHE A 115 2.21 10.73 6.51
N TRP A 116 2.09 11.41 5.37
CA TRP A 116 2.76 12.67 5.07
C TRP A 116 1.99 13.87 5.64
N ASN A 117 1.79 13.87 6.97
CA ASN A 117 1.20 14.99 7.69
C ASN A 117 2.14 16.22 7.70
N ASP A 118 1.62 17.37 8.13
CA ASP A 118 2.34 18.65 8.14
C ASP A 118 3.69 18.56 8.87
N ILE A 119 3.77 17.79 9.95
CA ILE A 119 5.01 17.61 10.73
C ILE A 119 6.08 16.89 9.88
N ARG A 120 5.71 15.79 9.18
CA ARG A 120 6.65 15.05 8.34
C ARG A 120 7.05 15.84 7.10
N VAL A 121 6.11 16.56 6.50
CA VAL A 121 6.39 17.46 5.37
C VAL A 121 7.35 18.58 5.80
N ALA A 122 7.15 19.19 6.95
CA ALA A 122 8.06 20.22 7.48
C ALA A 122 9.46 19.65 7.75
N LYS A 123 9.56 18.43 8.31
CA LYS A 123 10.85 17.74 8.48
C LYS A 123 11.56 17.46 7.16
N ALA A 124 10.84 16.98 6.13
CA ALA A 124 11.41 16.76 4.80
C ALA A 124 11.97 18.07 4.22
N LYS A 125 11.21 19.16 4.30
CA LYS A 125 11.65 20.49 3.85
C LYS A 125 12.89 21.00 4.59
N SER A 126 13.09 20.66 5.86
CA SER A 126 14.28 21.06 6.63
C SER A 126 15.57 20.43 6.12
N ILE A 127 15.51 19.35 5.37
CA ILE A 127 16.62 18.66 4.71
C ILE A 127 16.61 18.83 3.18
N PRO A 128 16.06 19.90 2.64
CA PRO A 128 15.55 20.27 1.32
C PRO A 128 15.16 19.08 0.39
N LEU A 129 14.36 18.17 0.92
CA LEU A 129 13.82 17.04 0.16
C LEU A 129 12.29 17.10 0.13
N THR A 130 11.72 16.68 -0.97
CA THR A 130 10.28 16.40 -1.10
C THR A 130 9.92 15.08 -0.40
N PRO A 131 8.65 14.84 -0.04
CA PRO A 131 8.20 13.56 0.46
C PRO A 131 8.60 12.36 -0.41
N HIS A 132 8.56 12.50 -1.73
CA HIS A 132 8.95 11.45 -2.68
C HIS A 132 10.46 11.16 -2.64
N GLU A 133 11.28 12.20 -2.59
CA GLU A 133 12.74 12.06 -2.46
C GLU A 133 13.12 11.42 -1.13
N VAL A 134 12.40 11.73 -0.05
CA VAL A 134 12.58 11.04 1.25
C VAL A 134 12.23 9.56 1.13
N CYS A 135 11.12 9.19 0.44
CA CYS A 135 10.79 7.78 0.19
C CYS A 135 11.89 7.07 -0.59
N THR A 136 12.40 7.71 -1.65
CA THR A 136 13.49 7.16 -2.48
C THR A 136 14.76 6.97 -1.65
N LEU A 137 15.14 7.98 -0.87
CA LEU A 137 16.32 7.88 0.00
C LEU A 137 16.13 6.80 1.08
N ALA A 138 14.93 6.68 1.65
CA ALA A 138 14.64 5.66 2.64
C ALA A 138 14.75 4.25 2.07
N SER A 139 14.33 4.01 0.81
CA SER A 139 14.47 2.71 0.16
C SER A 139 15.95 2.35 -0.06
N ILE A 140 16.78 3.32 -0.43
CA ILE A 140 18.23 3.11 -0.56
C ILE A 140 18.83 2.73 0.81
N VAL A 141 18.51 3.49 1.85
CA VAL A 141 19.02 3.22 3.21
C VAL A 141 18.56 1.86 3.74
N ASP A 142 17.34 1.43 3.39
CA ASP A 142 16.80 0.13 3.82
C ASP A 142 17.53 -1.05 3.15
N GLU A 143 17.98 -0.88 1.91
CA GLU A 143 18.79 -1.87 1.18
C GLU A 143 20.25 -1.93 1.67
N GLU A 144 20.81 -0.81 2.20
CA GLU A 144 22.20 -0.77 2.70
C GLU A 144 22.37 -1.50 4.05
N THR A 145 21.36 -1.47 4.91
CA THR A 145 21.45 -2.14 6.21
C THR A 145 20.10 -2.57 6.77
N ALA A 146 20.08 -3.79 7.31
CA ALA A 146 18.96 -4.27 8.11
C ALA A 146 18.98 -3.74 9.57
N ASN A 147 20.10 -3.12 9.99
CA ASN A 147 20.27 -2.62 11.36
C ASN A 147 19.67 -1.20 11.51
N ASN A 148 18.55 -1.11 12.20
CA ASN A 148 17.86 0.17 12.42
C ASN A 148 18.73 1.22 13.15
N ALA A 149 19.73 0.82 13.94
CA ALA A 149 20.61 1.76 14.63
C ALA A 149 21.60 2.45 13.68
N GLU A 150 21.93 1.84 12.53
CA GLU A 150 22.84 2.37 11.53
C GLU A 150 22.15 3.27 10.50
N LYS A 151 20.85 3.05 10.26
CA LYS A 151 20.08 3.81 9.26
C LYS A 151 20.21 5.32 9.36
N PRO A 152 20.19 5.95 10.57
CA PRO A 152 20.37 7.40 10.66
C PRO A 152 21.73 7.90 10.19
N ALA A 153 22.82 7.14 10.44
CA ALA A 153 24.16 7.51 10.01
C ALA A 153 24.29 7.40 8.48
N ILE A 154 23.77 6.31 7.88
CA ILE A 154 23.76 6.09 6.43
C ILE A 154 22.90 7.16 5.74
N ALA A 155 21.71 7.48 6.25
CA ALA A 155 20.87 8.54 5.73
C ALA A 155 21.60 9.90 5.78
N GLY A 156 22.28 10.20 6.88
CA GLY A 156 23.10 11.43 7.03
C GLY A 156 24.21 11.50 5.99
N MET A 157 24.90 10.39 5.73
CA MET A 157 25.92 10.31 4.68
C MET A 157 25.36 10.65 3.31
N TYR A 158 24.24 10.03 2.91
CA TYR A 158 23.61 10.30 1.62
C TYR A 158 23.08 11.74 1.49
N ILE A 159 22.48 12.29 2.55
CA ILE A 159 22.03 13.68 2.57
C ILE A 159 23.21 14.63 2.38
N ASN A 160 24.38 14.36 3.00
CA ASN A 160 25.57 15.17 2.82
C ASN A 160 26.12 15.08 1.40
N ARG A 161 26.11 13.88 0.77
CA ARG A 161 26.47 13.71 -0.65
C ARG A 161 25.56 14.53 -1.56
N LEU A 162 24.24 14.48 -1.36
CA LEU A 162 23.29 15.29 -2.13
C LEU A 162 23.57 16.78 -1.99
N LYS A 163 23.83 17.27 -0.77
CA LYS A 163 24.20 18.69 -0.52
C LYS A 163 25.49 19.10 -1.22
N ALA A 164 26.43 18.18 -1.35
CA ALA A 164 27.70 18.39 -2.03
C ALA A 164 27.62 18.21 -3.56
N GLY A 165 26.44 17.89 -4.10
CA GLY A 165 26.27 17.61 -5.54
C GLY A 165 26.94 16.32 -5.98
N MET A 166 27.21 15.39 -5.07
CA MET A 166 27.86 14.12 -5.36
C MET A 166 26.83 13.05 -5.73
N PRO A 167 27.13 12.15 -6.69
CA PRO A 167 26.26 11.01 -6.98
C PRO A 167 26.18 10.06 -5.78
N LEU A 168 25.03 9.42 -5.57
CA LEU A 168 24.82 8.54 -4.41
C LEU A 168 25.67 7.26 -4.51
N GLN A 169 25.86 6.72 -5.71
CA GLN A 169 26.69 5.51 -5.97
C GLN A 169 26.31 4.34 -5.05
N ALA A 170 24.99 4.10 -4.92
CA ALA A 170 24.44 2.98 -4.18
C ALA A 170 24.37 1.72 -5.04
#